data_1bf420154ebcb8c30113343cbc78872c
#
_entry.id   1bf420154ebcb8c30113343cbc78872c
#
_cell.length_a   1.000
_cell.length_b   1.000
_cell.length_c   1.000
_cell.angle_alpha   90.00
_cell.angle_beta   90.00
_cell.angle_gamma   90.00
#
_symmetry.space_group_name_H-M   'P 1'
#
loop_
_entity.id
_entity.type
_entity.pdbx_description
1 polymer ?
#
loop_
_entity_poly.entity_id
_entity_poly.type
_entity_poly.pdbx_seq_one_letter_code
_entity_poly.pdbx_strand_id
1 'polypeptide(L)'
;CWLYDEDRYASGFGGGYVTKDIQYRERYLLFTPCRQDGYEKDRETFQRKCRQGEEPKGYFVMAYRVRLTMGYLEGYVAEQEESIRCGDGETIWYAYLTVDEKSSWWNNQTYVNTLDKPALDRFIHITHERYYEKVGADFGKSIPAIFTDEPQFAEMENLNFAEEKKPVRLPFTDDFDESFQTAYRASLLEHLPEVIWEKGKETAATFRYQYI
;
A
#
# COMPACT_ATOMS: atom_id res chain seq x y z
N CYS A 1 21.09 -10.35 27.50
CA CYS A 1 19.73 -10.64 27.07
C CYS A 1 19.41 -9.80 25.83
N TRP A 2 18.86 -10.37 24.78
CA TRP A 2 18.28 -9.63 23.64
C TRP A 2 16.77 -9.58 23.83
N LEU A 3 16.17 -8.46 23.52
CA LEU A 3 14.73 -8.35 23.42
C LEU A 3 14.28 -8.75 22.01
N TYR A 4 13.04 -9.18 21.89
CA TYR A 4 12.44 -9.60 20.64
C TYR A 4 11.03 -9.03 20.53
N ASP A 5 10.71 -8.36 19.44
CA ASP A 5 9.47 -7.60 19.32
C ASP A 5 8.41 -8.30 18.44
N GLU A 6 8.72 -9.48 17.94
CA GLU A 6 7.77 -10.31 17.19
C GLU A 6 6.90 -11.12 18.16
N ASP A 7 5.60 -10.94 18.09
CA ASP A 7 4.60 -11.81 18.73
C ASP A 7 3.96 -12.76 17.70
N ARG A 8 4.03 -12.38 16.43
CA ARG A 8 3.69 -13.17 15.24
C ARG A 8 4.55 -12.71 14.09
N TYR A 9 5.03 -13.63 13.27
CA TYR A 9 5.80 -13.33 12.07
C TYR A 9 4.91 -12.60 11.02
N ALA A 10 5.31 -11.39 10.57
CA ALA A 10 6.51 -10.63 10.88
C ALA A 10 6.31 -9.65 12.07
N SER A 11 7.43 -9.04 12.56
CA SER A 11 7.37 -7.97 13.56
C SER A 11 6.51 -6.79 13.09
N GLY A 12 5.75 -6.18 14.02
CA GLY A 12 4.91 -5.01 13.72
C GLY A 12 3.48 -5.13 14.22
N PHE A 13 2.99 -6.36 14.47
CA PHE A 13 1.60 -6.59 14.86
C PHE A 13 1.30 -6.16 16.32
N GLY A 14 2.24 -6.39 17.24
CA GLY A 14 2.14 -5.97 18.64
C GLY A 14 0.90 -6.49 19.34
N GLY A 15 0.60 -7.80 19.23
CA GLY A 15 -0.57 -8.44 19.85
C GLY A 15 -1.93 -7.96 19.31
N GLY A 16 -1.96 -7.27 18.18
CA GLY A 16 -3.15 -6.65 17.61
C GLY A 16 -3.54 -5.32 18.24
N TYR A 17 -2.70 -4.77 19.13
CA TYR A 17 -2.96 -3.45 19.73
C TYR A 17 -2.72 -2.28 18.76
N VAL A 18 -2.02 -2.52 17.64
CA VAL A 18 -1.87 -1.54 16.56
C VAL A 18 -3.10 -1.58 15.67
N THR A 19 -3.36 -2.72 15.04
CA THR A 19 -4.33 -2.88 13.94
C THR A 19 -5.78 -3.07 14.40
N LYS A 20 -6.05 -3.03 15.73
CA LYS A 20 -7.42 -2.83 16.22
C LYS A 20 -8.02 -1.52 15.70
N ASP A 21 -7.18 -0.51 15.46
CA ASP A 21 -7.55 0.70 14.75
C ASP A 21 -7.34 0.48 13.25
N ILE A 22 -8.43 0.57 12.49
CA ILE A 22 -8.42 0.28 11.06
C ILE A 22 -7.48 1.22 10.26
N GLN A 23 -7.24 2.43 10.74
CA GLN A 23 -6.33 3.36 10.08
C GLN A 23 -4.89 2.85 10.00
N TYR A 24 -4.48 1.93 10.89
CA TYR A 24 -3.13 1.36 10.94
C TYR A 24 -3.00 -0.01 10.26
N ARG A 25 -4.10 -0.52 9.70
CA ARG A 25 -4.12 -1.79 9.00
C ARG A 25 -3.39 -1.70 7.67
N GLU A 26 -2.77 -2.81 7.28
CA GLU A 26 -2.07 -2.95 6.00
C GLU A 26 -2.95 -2.54 4.82
N ARG A 27 -2.32 -1.89 3.84
CA ARG A 27 -2.96 -1.41 2.62
C ARG A 27 -2.13 -1.75 1.41
N TYR A 28 -2.82 -1.86 0.29
CA TYR A 28 -2.22 -2.00 -1.02
C TYR A 28 -3.03 -1.24 -2.05
N LEU A 29 -2.41 -0.87 -3.14
CA LEU A 29 -3.10 -0.35 -4.30
C LEU A 29 -3.56 -1.51 -5.17
N LEU A 30 -4.87 -1.70 -5.28
CA LEU A 30 -5.49 -2.63 -6.23
C LEU A 30 -5.56 -1.95 -7.59
N PHE A 31 -4.79 -2.41 -8.56
CA PHE A 31 -4.89 -1.96 -9.95
C PHE A 31 -5.59 -3.03 -10.78
N THR A 32 -6.76 -2.70 -11.35
CA THR A 32 -7.69 -3.70 -11.90
C THR A 32 -8.39 -3.23 -13.18
N PRO A 33 -8.61 -4.12 -14.16
CA PRO A 33 -9.38 -3.78 -15.37
C PRO A 33 -10.89 -3.72 -15.13
N CYS A 34 -11.37 -4.05 -13.93
CA CYS A 34 -12.79 -4.07 -13.60
C CYS A 34 -13.10 -3.07 -12.48
N ARG A 35 -14.14 -2.27 -12.69
CA ARG A 35 -14.71 -1.45 -11.63
C ARG A 35 -15.10 -2.32 -10.43
N GLN A 36 -14.83 -1.82 -9.24
CA GLN A 36 -15.06 -2.53 -7.99
C GLN A 36 -16.19 -1.86 -7.19
N ASP A 37 -17.07 -2.67 -6.62
CA ASP A 37 -18.13 -2.20 -5.73
C ASP A 37 -17.66 -2.19 -4.26
N GLY A 38 -18.32 -1.36 -3.45
CA GLY A 38 -18.09 -1.31 -2.00
C GLY A 38 -16.90 -0.47 -1.56
N TYR A 39 -16.27 0.26 -2.47
CA TYR A 39 -15.26 1.25 -2.14
C TYR A 39 -15.88 2.63 -1.90
N GLU A 40 -15.27 3.40 -1.02
CA GLU A 40 -15.64 4.80 -0.84
C GLU A 40 -15.20 5.62 -2.05
N LYS A 41 -15.91 6.73 -2.29
CA LYS A 41 -15.63 7.57 -3.45
C LYS A 41 -14.28 8.32 -3.38
N ASP A 42 -13.77 8.53 -2.15
CA ASP A 42 -12.53 9.28 -1.90
C ASP A 42 -11.93 8.97 -0.52
N ARG A 43 -10.67 9.39 -0.33
CA ARG A 43 -9.91 9.26 0.92
C ARG A 43 -10.60 9.92 2.12
N GLU A 44 -11.20 11.10 1.94
CA GLU A 44 -11.84 11.84 3.04
C GLU A 44 -13.03 11.06 3.61
N THR A 45 -13.89 10.54 2.72
CA THR A 45 -15.02 9.71 3.09
C THR A 45 -14.58 8.45 3.81
N PHE A 46 -13.55 7.76 3.28
CA PHE A 46 -12.93 6.59 3.90
C PHE A 46 -12.45 6.90 5.32
N GLN A 47 -11.62 7.92 5.49
CA GLN A 47 -11.06 8.29 6.79
C GLN A 47 -12.13 8.72 7.81
N ARG A 48 -13.20 9.39 7.35
CA ARG A 48 -14.32 9.75 8.20
C ARG A 48 -15.02 8.51 8.75
N LYS A 49 -15.29 7.51 7.92
CA LYS A 49 -15.90 6.24 8.32
C LYS A 49 -15.02 5.47 9.30
N CYS A 50 -13.71 5.40 9.06
CA CYS A 50 -12.77 4.79 10.00
C CYS A 50 -12.83 5.46 11.38
N ARG A 51 -12.88 6.80 11.45
CA ARG A 51 -13.03 7.54 12.73
C ARG A 51 -14.38 7.29 13.41
N GLN A 52 -15.40 6.89 12.69
CA GLN A 52 -16.70 6.50 13.22
C GLN A 52 -16.77 5.03 13.69
N GLY A 53 -15.66 4.30 13.56
CA GLY A 53 -15.55 2.89 13.92
C GLY A 53 -16.11 1.94 12.86
N GLU A 54 -16.39 2.43 11.65
CA GLU A 54 -16.73 1.59 10.52
C GLU A 54 -15.45 0.97 9.94
N GLU A 55 -15.59 -0.13 9.21
CA GLU A 55 -14.50 -0.82 8.54
C GLU A 55 -14.70 -0.82 7.01
N PRO A 56 -14.52 0.33 6.35
CA PRO A 56 -14.67 0.41 4.90
C PRO A 56 -13.56 -0.39 4.20
N LYS A 57 -13.88 -0.96 3.04
CA LYS A 57 -12.96 -1.78 2.23
C LYS A 57 -11.77 -0.98 1.69
N GLY A 58 -11.96 0.29 1.43
CA GLY A 58 -10.98 1.18 0.82
C GLY A 58 -11.67 2.31 0.06
N TYR A 59 -10.95 2.97 -0.83
CA TYR A 59 -11.51 4.07 -1.63
C TYR A 59 -10.96 4.10 -3.05
N PHE A 60 -11.74 4.68 -3.96
CA PHE A 60 -11.31 4.95 -5.33
C PHE A 60 -10.20 6.02 -5.35
N VAL A 61 -9.18 5.79 -6.17
CA VAL A 61 -8.02 6.69 -6.31
C VAL A 61 -7.98 7.34 -7.68
N MET A 62 -7.98 6.52 -8.75
CA MET A 62 -7.79 7.00 -10.12
C MET A 62 -8.33 5.97 -11.12
N ALA A 63 -8.76 6.44 -12.29
CA ALA A 63 -9.03 5.59 -13.43
C ALA A 63 -8.12 5.95 -14.61
N TYR A 64 -7.86 4.96 -15.47
CA TYR A 64 -6.94 5.12 -16.59
C TYR A 64 -7.55 4.54 -17.86
N ARG A 65 -7.48 5.30 -18.96
CA ARG A 65 -7.61 4.74 -20.30
C ARG A 65 -6.22 4.40 -20.78
N VAL A 66 -5.99 3.16 -21.12
CA VAL A 66 -4.68 2.64 -21.50
C VAL A 66 -4.75 2.08 -22.92
N ARG A 67 -3.82 2.47 -23.77
CA ARG A 67 -3.62 1.91 -25.11
C ARG A 67 -2.29 1.18 -25.16
N LEU A 68 -2.37 -0.09 -25.55
CA LEU A 68 -1.20 -0.92 -25.82
C LEU A 68 -1.07 -1.21 -27.30
N THR A 69 0.16 -1.22 -27.81
CA THR A 69 0.48 -1.62 -29.17
C THR A 69 1.65 -2.59 -29.13
N MET A 70 1.44 -3.80 -29.64
CA MET A 70 2.44 -4.88 -29.65
C MET A 70 3.06 -5.18 -28.27
N GLY A 71 2.24 -5.11 -27.20
CA GLY A 71 2.67 -5.36 -25.81
C GLY A 71 3.33 -4.17 -25.13
N TYR A 72 3.43 -3.02 -25.77
CA TYR A 72 4.00 -1.81 -25.20
C TYR A 72 2.94 -0.74 -24.91
N LEU A 73 3.15 0.04 -23.88
CA LEU A 73 2.34 1.20 -23.56
C LEU A 73 2.55 2.29 -24.60
N GLU A 74 1.55 2.49 -25.46
CA GLU A 74 1.55 3.55 -26.47
C GLU A 74 1.14 4.89 -25.87
N GLY A 75 0.14 4.87 -24.98
CA GLY A 75 -0.34 6.06 -24.30
C GLY A 75 -1.40 5.72 -23.25
N TYR A 76 -1.65 6.69 -22.39
CA TYR A 76 -2.70 6.60 -21.38
C TYR A 76 -3.21 7.99 -21.00
N VAL A 77 -4.40 8.02 -20.36
CA VAL A 77 -4.97 9.20 -19.73
C VAL A 77 -5.41 8.79 -18.33
N ALA A 78 -4.94 9.52 -17.31
CA ALA A 78 -5.36 9.36 -15.93
C ALA A 78 -6.52 10.33 -15.62
N GLU A 79 -7.57 9.85 -14.98
CA GLU A 79 -8.77 10.62 -14.64
C GLU A 79 -9.19 10.35 -13.19
N GLN A 80 -9.56 11.42 -12.48
CA GLN A 80 -10.03 11.33 -11.09
C GLN A 80 -11.51 10.91 -10.97
N GLU A 81 -12.18 10.70 -12.09
CA GLU A 81 -13.56 10.21 -12.12
C GLU A 81 -13.60 8.73 -12.46
N GLU A 82 -14.36 7.96 -11.67
CA GLU A 82 -14.54 6.52 -11.91
C GLU A 82 -15.37 6.22 -13.16
N SER A 83 -16.22 7.17 -13.57
CA SER A 83 -17.11 7.03 -14.74
C SER A 83 -16.45 7.53 -16.01
N ILE A 84 -15.45 6.82 -16.50
CA ILE A 84 -14.77 7.14 -17.76
C ILE A 84 -15.28 6.29 -18.93
N ARG A 85 -15.19 6.82 -20.15
CA ARG A 85 -15.56 6.11 -21.37
C ARG A 85 -14.32 5.58 -22.08
N CYS A 86 -14.42 4.33 -22.53
CA CYS A 86 -13.38 3.69 -23.33
C CYS A 86 -13.44 4.20 -24.77
N GLY A 87 -12.30 4.57 -25.34
CA GLY A 87 -12.14 4.82 -26.77
C GLY A 87 -11.79 3.55 -27.56
N ASP A 88 -11.77 3.65 -28.87
CA ASP A 88 -11.39 2.54 -29.75
C ASP A 88 -9.92 2.13 -29.48
N GLY A 89 -9.70 0.84 -29.25
CA GLY A 89 -8.37 0.28 -28.98
C GLY A 89 -7.82 0.59 -27.58
N GLU A 90 -8.63 1.16 -26.70
CA GLU A 90 -8.28 1.42 -25.31
C GLU A 90 -8.84 0.35 -24.36
N THR A 91 -8.25 0.24 -23.19
CA THR A 91 -8.79 -0.51 -22.03
C THR A 91 -8.86 0.42 -20.84
N ILE A 92 -9.89 0.23 -19.99
CA ILE A 92 -10.00 0.99 -18.74
C ILE A 92 -9.40 0.17 -17.62
N TRP A 93 -8.62 0.85 -16.77
CA TRP A 93 -8.08 0.31 -15.53
C TRP A 93 -8.41 1.25 -14.38
N TYR A 94 -8.58 0.70 -13.19
CA TYR A 94 -8.95 1.42 -12.00
C TYR A 94 -7.93 1.16 -10.90
N ALA A 95 -7.62 2.18 -10.11
CA ALA A 95 -6.81 2.08 -8.91
C ALA A 95 -7.68 2.34 -7.68
N TYR A 96 -7.62 1.43 -6.71
CA TYR A 96 -8.29 1.56 -5.42
C TYR A 96 -7.27 1.34 -4.31
N LEU A 97 -7.20 2.24 -3.34
CA LEU A 97 -6.45 1.94 -2.12
C LEU A 97 -7.32 1.05 -1.24
N THR A 98 -6.82 -0.13 -0.96
CA THR A 98 -7.57 -1.24 -0.34
C THR A 98 -6.98 -1.56 1.03
N VAL A 99 -7.82 -1.72 2.04
CA VAL A 99 -7.43 -2.34 3.32
C VAL A 99 -7.33 -3.84 3.09
N ASP A 100 -6.24 -4.45 3.55
CA ASP A 100 -6.03 -5.89 3.34
C ASP A 100 -7.08 -6.75 4.06
N GLU A 101 -7.21 -8.00 3.65
CA GLU A 101 -8.20 -8.92 4.19
C GLU A 101 -7.85 -9.36 5.61
N LYS A 102 -8.90 -9.48 6.43
CA LYS A 102 -8.75 -9.98 7.80
C LYS A 102 -8.33 -11.45 7.78
N SER A 103 -7.39 -11.80 8.62
CA SER A 103 -6.88 -13.15 8.75
C SER A 103 -6.95 -13.63 10.21
N SER A 104 -7.23 -14.91 10.41
CA SER A 104 -7.13 -15.54 11.73
C SER A 104 -5.70 -15.51 12.29
N TRP A 105 -4.70 -15.47 11.41
CA TRP A 105 -3.30 -15.24 11.80
C TRP A 105 -3.12 -13.93 12.52
N TRP A 106 -3.82 -12.87 12.11
CA TRP A 106 -3.79 -11.54 12.69
C TRP A 106 -4.99 -11.26 13.64
N ASN A 107 -5.45 -12.25 14.40
CA ASN A 107 -6.58 -12.10 15.35
C ASN A 107 -7.86 -11.54 14.69
N ASN A 108 -8.18 -11.95 13.47
CA ASN A 108 -9.24 -11.38 12.63
C ASN A 108 -9.11 -9.88 12.34
N GLN A 109 -7.87 -9.41 12.31
CA GLN A 109 -7.45 -8.10 11.83
C GLN A 109 -6.54 -8.30 10.60
N THR A 110 -5.74 -7.31 10.24
CA THR A 110 -4.70 -7.42 9.21
C THR A 110 -3.32 -7.25 9.84
N TYR A 111 -2.26 -7.38 9.06
CA TYR A 111 -0.95 -6.89 9.43
C TYR A 111 -0.95 -5.34 9.56
N VAL A 112 0.11 -4.78 10.12
CA VAL A 112 0.30 -3.34 10.25
C VAL A 112 0.72 -2.73 8.90
N ASN A 113 0.26 -1.50 8.63
CA ASN A 113 0.74 -0.73 7.49
C ASN A 113 2.17 -0.21 7.76
N THR A 114 3.17 -0.95 7.33
CA THR A 114 4.59 -0.60 7.55
C THR A 114 5.07 0.57 6.69
N LEU A 115 4.30 0.98 5.69
CA LEU A 115 4.54 2.18 4.90
C LEU A 115 3.94 3.44 5.54
N ASP A 116 3.17 3.30 6.64
CA ASP A 116 2.54 4.41 7.35
C ASP A 116 3.29 4.72 8.65
N LYS A 117 3.95 5.88 8.69
CA LYS A 117 4.72 6.28 9.86
C LYS A 117 3.91 6.31 11.17
N PRO A 118 2.68 6.87 11.23
CA PRO A 118 1.83 6.78 12.43
C PRO A 118 1.57 5.35 12.92
N ALA A 119 1.40 4.38 12.02
CA ALA A 119 1.22 2.98 12.39
C ALA A 119 2.49 2.40 13.04
N LEU A 120 3.66 2.70 12.48
CA LEU A 120 4.95 2.31 13.05
C LEU A 120 5.24 3.01 14.38
N ASP A 121 4.96 4.30 14.49
CA ASP A 121 5.09 5.04 15.77
C ASP A 121 4.19 4.39 16.85
N ARG A 122 3.00 3.94 16.47
CA ARG A 122 2.11 3.20 17.40
C ARG A 122 2.70 1.86 17.81
N PHE A 123 3.29 1.10 16.88
CA PHE A 123 3.98 -0.15 17.20
C PHE A 123 5.16 0.08 18.15
N ILE A 124 6.01 1.05 17.87
CA ILE A 124 7.14 1.43 18.72
C ILE A 124 6.66 1.79 20.14
N HIS A 125 5.61 2.59 20.22
CA HIS A 125 5.05 3.01 21.51
C HIS A 125 4.53 1.85 22.36
N ILE A 126 3.88 0.86 21.78
CA ILE A 126 3.31 -0.27 22.54
C ILE A 126 4.30 -1.40 22.80
N THR A 127 5.47 -1.39 22.15
CA THR A 127 6.52 -2.41 22.27
C THR A 127 7.81 -1.82 22.83
N HIS A 128 8.58 -1.13 22.00
CA HIS A 128 9.94 -0.66 22.32
C HIS A 128 9.96 0.34 23.48
N GLU A 129 9.06 1.32 23.50
CA GLU A 129 9.00 2.30 24.59
C GLU A 129 8.61 1.64 25.91
N ARG A 130 7.71 0.65 25.88
CA ARG A 130 7.37 -0.12 27.09
C ARG A 130 8.53 -0.94 27.61
N TYR A 131 9.36 -1.52 26.76
CA TYR A 131 10.60 -2.14 27.18
C TYR A 131 11.54 -1.10 27.80
N TYR A 132 11.67 0.06 27.15
CA TYR A 132 12.52 1.13 27.68
C TYR A 132 12.07 1.62 29.05
N GLU A 133 10.77 1.80 29.27
CA GLU A 133 10.19 2.18 30.56
C GLU A 133 10.53 1.18 31.68
N LYS A 134 10.59 -0.13 31.37
CA LYS A 134 10.79 -1.20 32.36
C LYS A 134 12.26 -1.53 32.60
N VAL A 135 13.04 -1.56 31.56
CA VAL A 135 14.42 -2.08 31.58
C VAL A 135 15.41 -1.17 30.85
N GLY A 136 15.06 0.09 30.58
CA GLY A 136 15.90 1.03 29.85
C GLY A 136 17.26 1.30 30.49
N ALA A 137 17.36 1.17 31.83
CA ALA A 137 18.64 1.27 32.54
C ALA A 137 19.65 0.17 32.13
N ASP A 138 19.18 -0.94 31.57
CA ASP A 138 19.97 -2.05 31.11
C ASP A 138 20.37 -1.97 29.62
N PHE A 139 19.76 -1.03 28.86
CA PHE A 139 20.08 -0.85 27.45
C PHE A 139 21.53 -0.40 27.25
N GLY A 140 22.19 -0.98 26.28
CA GLY A 140 23.62 -0.80 26.03
C GLY A 140 24.55 -1.51 27.04
N LYS A 141 23.97 -2.29 27.97
CA LYS A 141 24.69 -3.06 29.01
C LYS A 141 24.31 -4.54 28.92
N SER A 142 23.40 -5.00 29.78
CA SER A 142 22.88 -6.37 29.79
C SER A 142 21.86 -6.64 28.67
N ILE A 143 21.28 -5.58 28.09
CA ILE A 143 20.40 -5.62 26.92
C ILE A 143 21.05 -4.81 25.78
N PRO A 144 21.86 -5.45 24.91
CA PRO A 144 22.59 -4.75 23.85
C PRO A 144 21.71 -4.36 22.66
N ALA A 145 20.59 -5.07 22.42
CA ALA A 145 19.75 -4.84 21.25
C ALA A 145 18.31 -5.36 21.43
N ILE A 146 17.44 -4.89 20.54
CA ILE A 146 16.13 -5.46 20.25
C ILE A 146 16.25 -6.09 18.85
N PHE A 147 15.76 -7.30 18.69
CA PHE A 147 15.67 -7.98 17.41
C PHE A 147 14.28 -7.75 16.82
N THR A 148 14.25 -7.25 15.59
CA THR A 148 13.05 -7.05 14.78
C THR A 148 13.10 -8.01 13.61
N ASP A 149 12.08 -8.83 13.41
CA ASP A 149 12.06 -9.89 12.41
C ASP A 149 11.26 -9.48 11.18
N GLU A 150 11.96 -9.31 10.08
CA GLU A 150 11.50 -9.13 8.70
C GLU A 150 10.19 -8.32 8.55
N PRO A 151 10.12 -7.04 8.99
CA PRO A 151 8.95 -6.21 8.73
C PRO A 151 8.63 -6.21 7.23
N GLN A 152 7.36 -6.41 6.91
CA GLN A 152 6.88 -6.57 5.53
C GLN A 152 6.01 -5.41 5.12
N PHE A 153 5.73 -5.32 3.85
CA PHE A 153 4.66 -4.52 3.25
C PHE A 153 3.89 -5.42 2.26
N ALA A 154 2.74 -4.96 1.77
CA ALA A 154 1.90 -5.75 0.89
C ALA A 154 2.68 -6.32 -0.30
N GLU A 155 2.38 -7.56 -0.67
CA GLU A 155 3.06 -8.25 -1.77
C GLU A 155 2.82 -7.51 -3.09
N MET A 156 3.90 -7.37 -3.89
CA MET A 156 3.82 -6.84 -5.23
C MET A 156 3.47 -7.94 -6.23
N GLU A 157 2.40 -7.76 -6.97
CA GLU A 157 2.02 -8.63 -8.08
C GLU A 157 2.33 -7.97 -9.42
N ASN A 158 2.55 -8.81 -10.45
CA ASN A 158 2.80 -8.37 -11.82
C ASN A 158 1.86 -9.08 -12.79
N LEU A 159 1.64 -8.48 -13.95
CA LEU A 159 1.04 -9.16 -15.09
C LEU A 159 2.04 -10.17 -15.67
N ASN A 160 1.56 -11.33 -16.12
CA ASN A 160 2.41 -12.34 -16.78
C ASN A 160 2.76 -11.93 -18.22
N PHE A 161 1.90 -11.14 -18.87
CA PHE A 161 2.12 -10.54 -20.19
C PHE A 161 1.29 -9.25 -20.29
N ALA A 162 1.66 -8.37 -21.21
CA ALA A 162 1.14 -7.00 -21.26
C ALA A 162 -0.39 -6.89 -21.45
N GLU A 163 -1.00 -7.79 -22.24
CA GLU A 163 -2.43 -7.78 -22.52
C GLU A 163 -3.26 -8.55 -21.49
N GLU A 164 -2.63 -9.11 -20.45
CA GLU A 164 -3.35 -9.82 -19.40
C GLU A 164 -4.29 -8.87 -18.63
N LYS A 165 -5.52 -9.33 -18.44
CA LYS A 165 -6.57 -8.55 -17.73
C LYS A 165 -6.87 -9.17 -16.39
N LYS A 166 -5.89 -9.17 -15.48
CA LYS A 166 -6.07 -9.57 -14.08
C LYS A 166 -5.79 -8.40 -13.14
N PRO A 167 -6.43 -8.35 -11.97
CA PRO A 167 -6.01 -7.42 -10.92
C PRO A 167 -4.56 -7.68 -10.51
N VAL A 168 -3.84 -6.64 -10.11
CA VAL A 168 -2.53 -6.71 -9.48
C VAL A 168 -2.52 -5.88 -8.21
N ARG A 169 -1.76 -6.33 -7.22
CA ARG A 169 -1.52 -5.60 -5.96
C ARG A 169 -0.18 -4.88 -6.05
N LEU A 170 -0.13 -3.67 -5.50
CA LEU A 170 1.10 -2.89 -5.41
C LEU A 170 1.23 -2.36 -3.98
N PRO A 171 2.40 -2.46 -3.33
CA PRO A 171 2.67 -1.80 -2.05
C PRO A 171 2.33 -0.32 -2.12
N PHE A 172 1.46 0.16 -1.23
CA PHE A 172 1.02 1.55 -1.25
C PHE A 172 0.38 1.97 0.08
N THR A 173 0.43 3.26 0.39
CA THR A 173 -0.24 3.84 1.55
C THR A 173 -0.87 5.19 1.21
N ASP A 174 -1.63 5.77 2.14
CA ASP A 174 -2.44 6.98 1.90
C ASP A 174 -1.64 8.21 1.46
N ASP A 175 -0.42 8.37 1.95
CA ASP A 175 0.46 9.52 1.65
C ASP A 175 1.63 9.16 0.72
N PHE A 176 1.56 7.98 0.06
CA PHE A 176 2.65 7.51 -0.80
C PHE A 176 2.90 8.45 -1.98
N ASP A 177 1.84 8.91 -2.65
CA ASP A 177 1.98 9.80 -3.81
C ASP A 177 2.53 11.18 -3.41
N GLU A 178 2.11 11.73 -2.27
CA GLU A 178 2.64 12.97 -1.74
C GLU A 178 4.14 12.85 -1.41
N SER A 179 4.55 11.72 -0.83
CA SER A 179 5.95 11.41 -0.56
C SER A 179 6.75 11.24 -1.85
N PHE A 180 6.19 10.55 -2.83
CA PHE A 180 6.79 10.39 -4.16
C PHE A 180 6.95 11.73 -4.88
N GLN A 181 5.93 12.59 -4.87
CA GLN A 181 6.00 13.94 -5.43
C GLN A 181 7.08 14.80 -4.77
N THR A 182 7.24 14.65 -3.45
CA THR A 182 8.30 15.37 -2.72
C THR A 182 9.68 14.93 -3.19
N ALA A 183 9.89 13.62 -3.39
CA ALA A 183 11.16 13.03 -3.80
C ALA A 183 11.48 13.28 -5.28
N TYR A 184 10.51 13.10 -6.17
CA TYR A 184 10.74 13.05 -7.62
C TYR A 184 10.07 14.16 -8.41
N ARG A 185 9.31 15.05 -7.77
CA ARG A 185 8.57 16.18 -8.38
C ARG A 185 7.55 15.77 -9.46
N ALA A 186 6.99 14.57 -9.32
CA ALA A 186 5.97 14.02 -10.19
C ALA A 186 5.00 13.15 -9.37
N SER A 187 3.73 13.07 -9.76
CA SER A 187 2.76 12.15 -9.16
C SER A 187 2.97 10.73 -9.72
N LEU A 188 3.15 9.75 -8.85
CA LEU A 188 3.18 8.36 -9.25
C LEU A 188 1.82 7.91 -9.77
N LEU A 189 0.74 8.38 -9.13
CA LEU A 189 -0.62 8.04 -9.53
C LEU A 189 -0.95 8.51 -10.96
N GLU A 190 -0.49 9.69 -11.36
CA GLU A 190 -0.65 10.15 -12.74
C GLU A 190 0.13 9.28 -13.74
N HIS A 191 1.17 8.57 -13.30
CA HIS A 191 2.07 7.76 -14.11
C HIS A 191 2.01 6.26 -13.80
N LEU A 192 1.03 5.80 -13.04
CA LEU A 192 0.93 4.40 -12.61
C LEU A 192 0.98 3.38 -13.78
N PRO A 193 0.40 3.63 -14.97
CA PRO A 193 0.55 2.72 -16.10
C PRO A 193 2.01 2.46 -16.52
N GLU A 194 2.93 3.40 -16.27
CA GLU A 194 4.36 3.24 -16.57
C GLU A 194 5.10 2.35 -15.55
N VAL A 195 4.49 2.08 -14.41
CA VAL A 195 4.97 1.06 -13.45
C VAL A 195 4.65 -0.34 -13.96
N ILE A 196 3.46 -0.49 -14.56
CA ILE A 196 2.93 -1.80 -15.01
C ILE A 196 3.48 -2.19 -16.39
N TRP A 197 3.49 -1.27 -17.35
CA TRP A 197 3.85 -1.56 -18.74
C TRP A 197 5.14 -0.84 -19.20
N GLU A 198 5.82 -1.46 -20.15
CA GLU A 198 6.96 -0.88 -20.85
C GLU A 198 6.48 0.13 -21.91
N LYS A 199 7.16 1.27 -22.04
CA LYS A 199 6.86 2.31 -23.06
C LYS A 199 7.54 2.08 -24.42
N GLY A 200 8.17 0.93 -24.63
CA GLY A 200 8.94 0.58 -25.82
C GLY A 200 10.41 0.31 -25.49
N LYS A 201 11.15 -0.18 -26.48
CA LYS A 201 12.51 -0.72 -26.26
C LYS A 201 13.56 0.32 -25.85
N GLU A 202 13.34 1.58 -26.20
CA GLU A 202 14.33 2.65 -26.00
C GLU A 202 13.96 3.61 -24.86
N THR A 203 12.79 3.44 -24.24
CA THR A 203 12.30 4.32 -23.18
C THR A 203 12.56 3.71 -21.83
N ALA A 204 13.36 4.38 -21.01
CA ALA A 204 13.62 3.93 -19.65
C ALA A 204 12.33 3.91 -18.80
N ALA A 205 12.15 2.84 -18.04
CA ALA A 205 11.04 2.68 -17.11
C ALA A 205 11.29 3.51 -15.82
N THR A 206 11.38 4.83 -15.96
CA THR A 206 11.79 5.74 -14.88
C THR A 206 10.88 5.63 -13.66
N PHE A 207 9.56 5.68 -13.86
CA PHE A 207 8.61 5.59 -12.75
C PHE A 207 8.64 4.22 -12.07
N ARG A 208 8.80 3.14 -12.83
CA ARG A 208 8.98 1.80 -12.24
C ARG A 208 10.25 1.73 -11.39
N TYR A 209 11.36 2.24 -11.88
CA TYR A 209 12.61 2.27 -11.14
C TYR A 209 12.55 3.14 -9.88
N GLN A 210 11.83 4.25 -9.92
CA GLN A 210 11.64 5.13 -8.77
C GLN A 210 10.65 4.56 -7.73
N TYR A 211 9.72 3.72 -8.17
CA TYR A 211 8.74 3.06 -7.31
C TYR A 211 9.33 1.86 -6.56
N ILE A 212 10.20 1.05 -7.20
CA ILE A 212 10.89 -0.10 -6.61
C ILE A 212 12.07 0.37 -5.74
#